data_7feb857fd7251e4cc182d5ac7fa1e781
#
_entry.id   7feb857fd7251e4cc182d5ac7fa1e781
#
_cell.length_a   1.000
_cell.length_b   1.000
_cell.length_c   1.000
_cell.angle_alpha   90.00
_cell.angle_beta   90.00
_cell.angle_gamma   90.00
#
_symmetry.space_group_name_H-M   'P 1'
#
loop_
_entity.id
_entity.type
_entity.pdbx_description
1 polymer ?
#
loop_
_entity_poly.entity_id
_entity_poly.type
_entity_poly.pdbx_seq_one_letter_code
_entity_poly.pdbx_strand_id
1 'polypeptide(L)'
;MKRLAYYLCGIVFLLVGIIPLSAQTQWKDTIVVSRDGSGDYRTLTEAMEGIRAFMDYKVTVLVKNGTYKEKVVIPSWLQNVEFIGESVENTIITYDDHANINKMGTFRTYTVKVEGNSITFRNLTIENNAARLGQAVALHTEGDKLVFINCRILGNQDTIYTGAAGTRLYFADCYIDGTTDFIFGPSTAFFENCEIRSKTNSYVTAASTPKDIAVGYVFKNCRLTAEPGVDKVYLGRPWRPYAATVFINCEMGKHIRPEGWHNWGNVENEKTARYAEYGSTGEGAPATDRVKWAKQLTKKEAARYDDLSYIYKMCSDWKPAK
;
A
#
# COMPACT_ATOMS: atom_id res chain seq x y z
N MET A 1 -31.83 -88.86 -36.37
CA MET A 1 -30.67 -88.64 -35.58
C MET A 1 -30.26 -87.18 -35.70
N LYS A 2 -30.64 -86.30 -34.77
CA LYS A 2 -30.39 -84.89 -34.81
C LYS A 2 -29.35 -84.56 -33.73
N ARG A 3 -28.17 -84.00 -34.10
CA ARG A 3 -27.14 -83.58 -33.23
C ARG A 3 -27.48 -82.14 -32.75
N LEU A 4 -27.57 -81.99 -31.45
CA LEU A 4 -27.76 -80.70 -30.73
C LEU A 4 -26.39 -80.10 -30.51
N ALA A 5 -26.15 -78.93 -31.10
CA ALA A 5 -24.93 -78.16 -30.84
C ALA A 5 -25.22 -77.14 -29.72
N TYR A 6 -24.44 -77.22 -28.62
CA TYR A 6 -24.47 -76.25 -27.50
C TYR A 6 -23.55 -75.12 -27.84
N TYR A 7 -24.06 -73.92 -27.95
CA TYR A 7 -23.28 -72.67 -27.97
C TYR A 7 -22.99 -72.23 -26.53
N LEU A 8 -21.74 -72.28 -26.13
CA LEU A 8 -21.26 -71.69 -24.88
C LEU A 8 -21.03 -70.19 -25.14
N CYS A 9 -21.91 -69.34 -24.60
CA CYS A 9 -21.74 -67.90 -24.63
C CYS A 9 -20.90 -67.48 -23.44
N GLY A 10 -19.60 -67.22 -23.66
CA GLY A 10 -18.69 -66.71 -22.66
C GLY A 10 -18.91 -65.23 -22.41
N ILE A 11 -19.47 -64.87 -21.27
CA ILE A 11 -19.57 -63.45 -20.82
C ILE A 11 -18.22 -63.03 -20.25
N VAL A 12 -17.47 -62.24 -20.99
CA VAL A 12 -16.26 -61.59 -20.48
C VAL A 12 -16.72 -60.33 -19.70
N PHE A 13 -16.65 -60.40 -18.38
CA PHE A 13 -16.77 -59.24 -17.51
C PHE A 13 -15.49 -58.41 -17.59
N LEU A 14 -15.53 -57.29 -18.34
CA LEU A 14 -14.54 -56.25 -18.23
C LEU A 14 -14.76 -55.53 -16.90
N LEU A 15 -13.94 -55.83 -15.89
CA LEU A 15 -13.78 -55.05 -14.68
C LEU A 15 -13.08 -53.72 -15.07
N VAL A 16 -13.86 -52.73 -15.45
CA VAL A 16 -13.37 -51.36 -15.50
C VAL A 16 -13.18 -50.90 -14.08
N GLY A 17 -11.94 -50.97 -13.62
CA GLY A 17 -11.56 -50.36 -12.35
C GLY A 17 -11.86 -48.87 -12.37
N ILE A 18 -12.87 -48.46 -11.63
CA ILE A 18 -13.14 -47.05 -11.36
C ILE A 18 -11.99 -46.59 -10.44
N ILE A 19 -10.93 -46.04 -11.05
CA ILE A 19 -9.92 -45.30 -10.29
C ILE A 19 -10.68 -44.03 -9.81
N PRO A 20 -10.82 -43.85 -8.49
CA PRO A 20 -11.38 -42.57 -8.03
C PRO A 20 -10.41 -41.48 -8.42
N LEU A 21 -10.76 -40.69 -9.45
CA LEU A 21 -10.04 -39.48 -9.82
C LEU A 21 -10.38 -38.38 -8.82
N SER A 22 -10.06 -38.59 -7.56
CA SER A 22 -10.03 -37.54 -6.56
C SER A 22 -8.60 -36.95 -6.51
N ALA A 23 -8.15 -36.43 -7.64
CA ALA A 23 -7.12 -35.41 -7.59
C ALA A 23 -7.80 -34.14 -7.02
N GLN A 24 -8.03 -34.16 -5.73
CA GLN A 24 -8.33 -32.91 -5.01
C GLN A 24 -7.08 -32.05 -5.21
N THR A 25 -7.16 -31.07 -6.11
CA THR A 25 -6.07 -30.12 -6.33
C THR A 25 -5.85 -29.44 -5.00
N GLN A 26 -4.84 -29.89 -4.25
CA GLN A 26 -4.46 -29.25 -2.99
C GLN A 26 -3.83 -27.92 -3.37
N TRP A 27 -4.57 -26.85 -3.18
CA TRP A 27 -4.07 -25.51 -3.42
C TRP A 27 -2.92 -25.22 -2.45
N LYS A 28 -1.80 -24.71 -2.97
CA LYS A 28 -0.68 -24.30 -2.13
C LYS A 28 -1.08 -23.08 -1.30
N ASP A 29 -0.79 -23.12 -0.01
CA ASP A 29 -0.88 -21.98 0.90
C ASP A 29 0.42 -21.17 0.95
N THR A 30 1.49 -21.72 0.37
CA THR A 30 2.80 -21.07 0.25
C THR A 30 3.31 -21.18 -1.19
N ILE A 31 3.62 -20.06 -1.78
CA ILE A 31 4.10 -19.89 -3.16
C ILE A 31 5.45 -19.21 -3.12
N VAL A 32 6.39 -19.68 -3.93
CA VAL A 32 7.73 -19.09 -4.05
C VAL A 32 7.86 -18.43 -5.43
N VAL A 33 8.15 -17.13 -5.44
CA VAL A 33 8.49 -16.38 -6.66
C VAL A 33 10.00 -16.17 -6.73
N SER A 34 10.64 -16.65 -7.79
CA SER A 34 12.08 -16.49 -8.00
C SER A 34 12.42 -16.31 -9.48
N ARG A 35 13.11 -15.23 -9.82
CA ARG A 35 13.47 -14.89 -11.21
C ARG A 35 14.34 -15.93 -11.90
N ASP A 36 15.18 -16.63 -11.15
CA ASP A 36 16.06 -17.68 -11.69
C ASP A 36 15.33 -18.99 -12.02
N GLY A 37 14.05 -19.10 -11.63
CA GLY A 37 13.19 -20.27 -11.86
C GLY A 37 13.33 -21.34 -10.80
N SER A 38 13.99 -21.06 -9.68
CA SER A 38 14.06 -21.98 -8.53
C SER A 38 12.76 -22.00 -7.70
N GLY A 39 11.83 -21.08 -7.94
CA GLY A 39 10.52 -20.98 -7.31
C GLY A 39 9.40 -21.63 -8.12
N ASP A 40 8.17 -21.47 -7.64
CA ASP A 40 6.95 -21.91 -8.34
C ASP A 40 6.67 -21.05 -9.57
N TYR A 41 6.99 -19.73 -9.51
CA TYR A 41 6.80 -18.74 -10.56
C TYR A 41 8.04 -17.87 -10.73
N ARG A 42 8.21 -17.30 -11.92
CA ARG A 42 9.31 -16.36 -12.22
C ARG A 42 8.94 -14.91 -11.99
N THR A 43 7.65 -14.60 -12.02
CA THR A 43 7.11 -13.24 -11.88
C THR A 43 5.99 -13.19 -10.83
N LEU A 44 5.74 -12.01 -10.27
CA LEU A 44 4.60 -11.82 -9.38
C LEU A 44 3.28 -11.89 -10.16
N THR A 45 3.26 -11.42 -11.41
CA THR A 45 2.08 -11.48 -12.27
C THR A 45 1.63 -12.92 -12.49
N GLU A 46 2.55 -13.85 -12.83
CA GLU A 46 2.26 -15.28 -12.95
C GLU A 46 1.75 -15.87 -11.63
N ALA A 47 2.36 -15.48 -10.50
CA ALA A 47 1.90 -15.93 -9.19
C ALA A 47 0.48 -15.48 -8.87
N MET A 48 0.09 -14.25 -9.24
CA MET A 48 -1.29 -13.76 -9.03
C MET A 48 -2.32 -14.57 -9.84
N GLU A 49 -1.96 -14.97 -11.06
CA GLU A 49 -2.82 -15.83 -11.91
C GLU A 49 -2.95 -17.26 -11.35
N GLY A 50 -1.92 -17.74 -10.63
CA GLY A 50 -1.90 -19.08 -10.02
C GLY A 50 -2.63 -19.18 -8.68
N ILE A 51 -2.96 -18.07 -8.03
CA ILE A 51 -3.67 -18.08 -6.74
C ILE A 51 -5.18 -18.18 -6.98
N ARG A 52 -5.84 -19.09 -6.26
CA ARG A 52 -7.29 -19.25 -6.32
C ARG A 52 -8.02 -17.97 -5.87
N ALA A 53 -9.07 -17.60 -6.59
CA ALA A 53 -9.94 -16.49 -6.21
C ALA A 53 -10.78 -16.80 -4.95
N PHE A 54 -11.14 -15.76 -4.19
CA PHE A 54 -12.07 -15.80 -3.05
C PHE A 54 -11.72 -16.81 -1.96
N MET A 55 -10.42 -16.86 -1.59
CA MET A 55 -9.96 -17.76 -0.54
C MET A 55 -10.43 -17.32 0.83
N ASP A 56 -10.82 -18.29 1.66
CA ASP A 56 -11.10 -18.14 3.09
C ASP A 56 -9.89 -18.45 3.99
N TYR A 57 -8.76 -18.85 3.40
CA TYR A 57 -7.48 -19.13 4.07
C TYR A 57 -6.40 -18.13 3.60
N LYS A 58 -5.32 -18.06 4.37
CA LYS A 58 -4.17 -17.20 4.05
C LYS A 58 -3.25 -17.90 3.04
N VAL A 59 -2.80 -17.16 2.04
CA VAL A 59 -1.71 -17.55 1.15
C VAL A 59 -0.49 -16.68 1.41
N THR A 60 0.67 -17.30 1.52
CA THR A 60 1.96 -16.64 1.65
C THR A 60 2.72 -16.73 0.33
N VAL A 61 3.14 -15.58 -0.20
CA VAL A 61 3.98 -15.46 -1.39
C VAL A 61 5.37 -15.04 -0.95
N LEU A 62 6.32 -15.98 -0.96
CA LEU A 62 7.73 -15.72 -0.66
C LEU A 62 8.42 -15.23 -1.92
N VAL A 63 8.89 -13.99 -1.90
CA VAL A 63 9.55 -13.35 -3.06
C VAL A 63 11.05 -13.34 -2.82
N LYS A 64 11.78 -14.08 -3.64
CA LYS A 64 13.24 -14.17 -3.57
C LYS A 64 13.90 -12.86 -4.00
N ASN A 65 15.13 -12.63 -3.57
CA ASN A 65 15.92 -11.50 -4.00
C ASN A 65 16.00 -11.41 -5.53
N GLY A 66 15.80 -10.21 -6.04
CA GLY A 66 15.79 -9.92 -7.47
C GLY A 66 15.06 -8.63 -7.78
N THR A 67 15.32 -8.08 -8.97
CA THR A 67 14.60 -6.92 -9.49
C THR A 67 13.51 -7.40 -10.44
N TYR A 68 12.26 -7.29 -10.02
CA TYR A 68 11.06 -7.66 -10.77
C TYR A 68 10.52 -6.42 -11.49
N LYS A 69 10.93 -6.26 -12.78
CA LYS A 69 10.45 -5.13 -13.58
C LYS A 69 9.12 -5.50 -14.22
N GLU A 70 8.04 -5.25 -13.51
CA GLU A 70 6.68 -5.57 -13.93
C GLU A 70 5.64 -4.65 -13.25
N LYS A 71 4.49 -4.48 -13.90
CA LYS A 71 3.32 -3.83 -13.31
C LYS A 71 2.45 -4.91 -12.69
N VAL A 72 2.43 -4.94 -11.37
CA VAL A 72 1.70 -5.98 -10.61
C VAL A 72 0.33 -5.45 -10.23
N VAL A 73 -0.72 -6.21 -10.56
CA VAL A 73 -2.08 -5.98 -10.08
C VAL A 73 -2.46 -7.11 -9.15
N ILE A 74 -2.81 -6.79 -7.91
CA ILE A 74 -3.47 -7.73 -7.00
C ILE A 74 -4.98 -7.49 -7.13
N PRO A 75 -5.69 -8.32 -7.89
CA PRO A 75 -7.08 -8.06 -8.25
C PRO A 75 -8.04 -8.21 -7.08
N SER A 76 -9.22 -7.63 -7.18
CA SER A 76 -10.21 -7.55 -6.10
C SER A 76 -10.72 -8.91 -5.59
N TRP A 77 -10.60 -9.96 -6.38
CA TRP A 77 -10.94 -11.34 -5.96
C TRP A 77 -9.85 -12.06 -5.18
N LEU A 78 -8.62 -11.48 -5.08
CA LEU A 78 -7.59 -11.99 -4.18
C LEU A 78 -7.74 -11.32 -2.82
N GLN A 79 -7.75 -12.14 -1.77
CA GLN A 79 -7.81 -11.69 -0.38
C GLN A 79 -6.97 -12.61 0.50
N ASN A 80 -6.60 -12.12 1.69
CA ASN A 80 -5.81 -12.88 2.66
C ASN A 80 -4.44 -13.35 2.10
N VAL A 81 -3.77 -12.49 1.31
CA VAL A 81 -2.46 -12.81 0.75
C VAL A 81 -1.38 -11.99 1.45
N GLU A 82 -0.30 -12.65 1.84
CA GLU A 82 0.89 -12.00 2.39
C GLU A 82 2.09 -12.20 1.47
N PHE A 83 2.67 -11.10 1.01
CA PHE A 83 3.91 -11.05 0.24
C PHE A 83 5.08 -10.81 1.19
N ILE A 84 6.06 -11.71 1.19
CA ILE A 84 7.24 -11.59 2.03
C ILE A 84 8.48 -11.60 1.15
N GLY A 85 9.17 -10.46 1.08
CA GLY A 85 10.48 -10.37 0.43
C GLY A 85 11.57 -11.04 1.26
N GLU A 86 12.53 -11.63 0.61
CA GLU A 86 13.70 -12.25 1.26
C GLU A 86 14.58 -11.19 1.95
N SER A 87 14.73 -9.99 1.36
CA SER A 87 15.30 -8.81 2.01
C SER A 87 14.73 -7.53 1.43
N VAL A 88 14.61 -6.49 2.27
CA VAL A 88 13.98 -5.22 1.86
C VAL A 88 14.79 -4.50 0.78
N GLU A 89 16.12 -4.61 0.80
CA GLU A 89 17.00 -3.93 -0.15
C GLU A 89 17.11 -4.64 -1.50
N ASN A 90 16.94 -5.97 -1.53
CA ASN A 90 17.25 -6.77 -2.72
C ASN A 90 16.02 -7.43 -3.34
N THR A 91 14.84 -7.40 -2.69
CA THR A 91 13.58 -7.83 -3.28
C THR A 91 12.85 -6.59 -3.80
N ILE A 92 13.02 -6.28 -5.08
CA ILE A 92 12.59 -5.00 -5.66
C ILE A 92 11.53 -5.24 -6.74
N ILE A 93 10.34 -4.70 -6.56
CA ILE A 93 9.30 -4.62 -7.59
C ILE A 93 9.37 -3.21 -8.16
N THR A 94 9.70 -3.06 -9.44
CA THR A 94 9.93 -1.75 -10.05
C THR A 94 9.28 -1.61 -11.41
N TYR A 95 8.91 -0.39 -11.77
CA TYR A 95 8.50 0.01 -13.11
C TYR A 95 8.82 1.48 -13.35
N ASP A 96 8.65 1.96 -14.59
CA ASP A 96 9.11 3.29 -15.01
C ASP A 96 8.06 4.10 -15.81
N ASP A 97 6.78 3.81 -15.62
CA ASP A 97 5.70 4.60 -16.22
C ASP A 97 5.53 5.97 -15.52
N HIS A 98 5.32 7.01 -16.31
CA HIS A 98 4.91 8.34 -15.82
C HIS A 98 3.73 8.90 -16.63
N ALA A 99 2.99 9.85 -16.06
CA ALA A 99 1.71 10.33 -16.58
C ALA A 99 1.76 10.86 -18.02
N ASN A 100 2.92 11.34 -18.47
CA ASN A 100 3.10 11.92 -19.80
C ASN A 100 3.36 10.88 -20.90
N ILE A 101 3.64 9.62 -20.57
CA ILE A 101 3.76 8.56 -21.57
C ILE A 101 2.39 8.35 -22.22
N ASN A 102 2.31 8.66 -23.51
CA ASN A 102 1.07 8.50 -24.30
C ASN A 102 -0.17 9.12 -23.60
N LYS A 103 0.03 10.17 -22.79
CA LYS A 103 -1.04 10.83 -22.01
C LYS A 103 -1.83 9.85 -21.13
N MET A 104 -1.15 8.85 -20.56
CA MET A 104 -1.83 7.82 -19.76
C MET A 104 -2.46 8.37 -18.47
N GLY A 105 -1.95 9.49 -17.95
CA GLY A 105 -2.40 10.11 -16.70
C GLY A 105 -1.93 9.35 -15.46
N THR A 106 -2.04 9.99 -14.29
CA THR A 106 -1.46 9.53 -13.01
C THR A 106 -1.85 8.11 -12.62
N PHE A 107 -3.14 7.79 -12.67
CA PHE A 107 -3.67 6.56 -12.06
C PHE A 107 -3.33 5.26 -12.79
N ARG A 108 -2.72 5.36 -13.96
CA ARG A 108 -2.26 4.19 -14.74
C ARG A 108 -0.75 3.98 -14.66
N THR A 109 -0.03 4.82 -13.92
CA THR A 109 1.44 4.77 -13.84
C THR A 109 1.98 3.81 -12.77
N TYR A 110 1.11 3.19 -11.99
CA TYR A 110 1.48 2.36 -10.84
C TYR A 110 2.46 1.24 -11.21
N THR A 111 3.35 0.96 -10.28
CA THR A 111 4.14 -0.27 -10.28
C THR A 111 3.35 -1.41 -9.66
N VAL A 112 2.81 -1.20 -8.44
CA VAL A 112 1.94 -2.17 -7.77
C VAL A 112 0.57 -1.54 -7.54
N LYS A 113 -0.49 -2.20 -8.01
CA LYS A 113 -1.89 -1.83 -7.71
C LYS A 113 -2.54 -2.93 -6.87
N VAL A 114 -3.14 -2.54 -5.74
CA VAL A 114 -3.79 -3.45 -4.79
C VAL A 114 -5.28 -3.17 -4.76
N GLU A 115 -6.06 -4.01 -5.41
CA GLU A 115 -7.53 -3.96 -5.40
C GLU A 115 -8.12 -4.97 -4.40
N GLY A 116 -7.35 -6.00 -4.05
CA GLY A 116 -7.74 -7.04 -3.09
C GLY A 116 -7.73 -6.55 -1.64
N ASN A 117 -8.52 -7.22 -0.79
CA ASN A 117 -8.63 -6.90 0.63
C ASN A 117 -7.76 -7.81 1.50
N SER A 118 -7.37 -7.33 2.70
CA SER A 118 -6.55 -8.09 3.65
C SER A 118 -5.24 -8.58 3.03
N ILE A 119 -4.55 -7.67 2.35
CA ILE A 119 -3.25 -7.92 1.72
C ILE A 119 -2.14 -7.33 2.59
N THR A 120 -1.10 -8.11 2.80
CA THR A 120 0.08 -7.71 3.57
C THR A 120 1.34 -7.78 2.72
N PHE A 121 2.19 -6.77 2.82
CA PHE A 121 3.55 -6.75 2.25
C PHE A 121 4.57 -6.61 3.36
N ARG A 122 5.64 -7.43 3.30
CA ARG A 122 6.76 -7.38 4.25
C ARG A 122 8.10 -7.48 3.56
N ASN A 123 9.08 -6.76 4.07
CA ASN A 123 10.50 -6.92 3.74
C ASN A 123 10.80 -6.79 2.24
N LEU A 124 10.17 -5.87 1.52
CA LEU A 124 10.42 -5.66 0.10
C LEU A 124 10.36 -4.19 -0.29
N THR A 125 10.89 -3.90 -1.46
CA THR A 125 10.85 -2.56 -2.07
C THR A 125 9.83 -2.53 -3.20
N ILE A 126 8.97 -1.50 -3.20
CA ILE A 126 8.09 -1.12 -4.31
C ILE A 126 8.59 0.22 -4.84
N GLU A 127 8.93 0.28 -6.11
CA GLU A 127 9.55 1.46 -6.70
C GLU A 127 8.87 1.85 -8.03
N ASN A 128 8.64 3.14 -8.23
CA ASN A 128 8.51 3.68 -9.57
C ASN A 128 9.77 4.51 -9.86
N ASN A 129 10.63 4.00 -10.73
CA ASN A 129 11.94 4.60 -11.02
C ASN A 129 11.92 5.53 -12.25
N ALA A 130 10.73 5.96 -12.71
CA ALA A 130 10.62 6.93 -13.77
C ALA A 130 11.41 8.21 -13.43
N ALA A 131 12.04 8.81 -14.43
CA ALA A 131 12.63 10.13 -14.28
C ALA A 131 11.55 11.15 -13.88
N ARG A 132 11.96 12.31 -13.32
CA ARG A 132 11.04 13.38 -12.87
C ARG A 132 10.37 14.09 -14.06
N LEU A 133 9.56 13.36 -14.83
CA LEU A 133 8.87 13.82 -16.05
C LEU A 133 7.37 13.99 -15.86
N GLY A 134 6.86 13.80 -14.64
CA GLY A 134 5.45 13.90 -14.29
C GLY A 134 5.11 12.98 -13.12
N GLN A 135 3.84 12.83 -12.84
CA GLN A 135 3.32 11.93 -11.82
C GLN A 135 3.71 10.47 -12.15
N ALA A 136 4.15 9.73 -11.15
CA ALA A 136 4.66 8.36 -11.31
C ALA A 136 4.42 7.56 -10.03
N VAL A 137 3.31 6.85 -9.98
CA VAL A 137 2.85 6.12 -8.80
C VAL A 137 3.66 4.82 -8.63
N ALA A 138 4.26 4.62 -7.46
CA ALA A 138 4.84 3.32 -7.10
C ALA A 138 3.76 2.37 -6.56
N LEU A 139 2.99 2.83 -5.58
CA LEU A 139 1.94 2.06 -4.93
C LEU A 139 0.57 2.71 -5.09
N HIS A 140 -0.37 1.99 -5.70
CA HIS A 140 -1.78 2.38 -5.84
C HIS A 140 -2.65 1.40 -5.05
N THR A 141 -3.44 1.89 -4.09
CA THR A 141 -4.30 1.03 -3.26
C THR A 141 -5.78 1.37 -3.47
N GLU A 142 -6.59 0.34 -3.67
CA GLU A 142 -8.06 0.41 -3.73
C GLU A 142 -8.71 -0.52 -2.68
N GLY A 143 -7.96 -1.55 -2.25
CA GLY A 143 -8.43 -2.53 -1.27
C GLY A 143 -8.47 -2.01 0.17
N ASP A 144 -9.18 -2.73 1.02
CA ASP A 144 -9.31 -2.47 2.45
C ASP A 144 -8.45 -3.41 3.29
N LYS A 145 -8.03 -2.98 4.48
CA LYS A 145 -7.19 -3.74 5.43
C LYS A 145 -5.82 -4.11 4.84
N LEU A 146 -5.18 -3.13 4.22
CA LEU A 146 -3.86 -3.31 3.64
C LEU A 146 -2.76 -2.98 4.67
N VAL A 147 -1.73 -3.83 4.72
CA VAL A 147 -0.65 -3.74 5.70
C VAL A 147 0.70 -3.75 4.97
N PHE A 148 1.56 -2.81 5.33
CA PHE A 148 2.94 -2.71 4.82
C PHE A 148 3.89 -2.63 6.01
N ILE A 149 4.80 -3.59 6.15
CA ILE A 149 5.73 -3.67 7.27
C ILE A 149 7.16 -3.82 6.78
N ASN A 150 8.06 -2.97 7.28
CA ASN A 150 9.46 -2.96 6.88
C ASN A 150 9.60 -2.96 5.35
N CYS A 151 8.83 -2.09 4.67
CA CYS A 151 8.89 -1.94 3.22
C CYS A 151 9.56 -0.62 2.85
N ARG A 152 10.20 -0.58 1.67
CA ARG A 152 10.62 0.67 1.04
C ARG A 152 9.66 0.99 -0.09
N ILE A 153 9.11 2.21 -0.09
CA ILE A 153 8.22 2.67 -1.16
C ILE A 153 8.84 3.91 -1.77
N LEU A 154 9.39 3.75 -2.97
CA LEU A 154 10.28 4.71 -3.59
C LEU A 154 9.65 5.30 -4.85
N GLY A 155 9.77 6.63 -4.99
CA GLY A 155 9.26 7.30 -6.19
C GLY A 155 9.65 8.76 -6.25
N ASN A 156 8.90 9.50 -7.04
CA ASN A 156 9.05 10.94 -7.20
C ASN A 156 7.71 11.64 -6.90
N GLN A 157 7.10 12.33 -7.88
CA GLN A 157 5.78 12.91 -7.67
C GLN A 157 4.71 11.83 -7.62
N ASP A 158 3.82 11.89 -6.61
CA ASP A 158 2.67 11.00 -6.45
C ASP A 158 3.09 9.53 -6.14
N THR A 159 4.10 9.29 -5.27
CA THR A 159 4.63 7.94 -4.99
C THR A 159 3.57 6.96 -4.50
N ILE A 160 2.72 7.34 -3.51
CA ILE A 160 1.67 6.50 -2.95
C ILE A 160 0.30 7.14 -3.21
N TYR A 161 -0.53 6.46 -3.98
CA TYR A 161 -1.95 6.80 -4.14
C TYR A 161 -2.83 5.88 -3.30
N THR A 162 -3.57 6.46 -2.35
CA THR A 162 -4.52 5.76 -1.50
C THR A 162 -5.93 5.95 -2.05
N GLY A 163 -6.33 5.15 -3.07
CA GLY A 163 -7.38 5.49 -4.04
C GLY A 163 -8.81 5.42 -3.54
N ALA A 164 -9.15 4.57 -2.56
CA ALA A 164 -10.54 4.34 -2.16
C ALA A 164 -10.88 4.99 -0.81
N ALA A 165 -11.91 5.84 -0.79
CA ALA A 165 -12.44 6.41 0.43
C ALA A 165 -13.03 5.34 1.36
N GLY A 166 -12.76 5.45 2.66
CA GLY A 166 -13.26 4.50 3.66
C GLY A 166 -12.45 3.22 3.81
N THR A 167 -11.41 3.01 3.00
CA THR A 167 -10.47 1.90 3.18
C THR A 167 -9.42 2.21 4.25
N ARG A 168 -8.84 1.16 4.82
CA ARG A 168 -7.91 1.19 5.96
C ARG A 168 -6.56 0.67 5.55
N LEU A 169 -5.54 1.48 5.77
CA LEU A 169 -4.16 1.20 5.42
C LEU A 169 -3.28 1.34 6.66
N TYR A 170 -2.31 0.44 6.83
CA TYR A 170 -1.33 0.49 7.90
C TYR A 170 0.08 0.32 7.35
N PHE A 171 0.94 1.27 7.68
CA PHE A 171 2.36 1.26 7.34
C PHE A 171 3.16 1.28 8.63
N ALA A 172 3.99 0.28 8.87
CA ALA A 172 4.87 0.21 10.04
C ALA A 172 6.32 0.02 9.63
N ASP A 173 7.21 0.79 10.26
CA ASP A 173 8.66 0.67 10.09
C ASP A 173 9.09 0.78 8.60
N CYS A 174 8.33 1.53 7.80
CA CYS A 174 8.56 1.71 6.38
C CYS A 174 9.46 2.91 6.09
N TYR A 175 10.22 2.83 4.99
CA TYR A 175 10.89 3.95 4.37
C TYR A 175 10.11 4.41 3.13
N ILE A 176 9.71 5.67 3.10
CA ILE A 176 8.89 6.25 2.02
C ILE A 176 9.56 7.52 1.53
N ASP A 177 9.82 7.61 0.22
CA ASP A 177 10.39 8.82 -0.36
C ASP A 177 9.60 9.37 -1.54
N GLY A 178 9.80 10.64 -1.82
CA GLY A 178 9.19 11.28 -2.98
C GLY A 178 9.51 12.76 -3.10
N THR A 179 8.94 13.38 -4.12
CA THR A 179 9.13 14.80 -4.41
C THR A 179 7.93 15.66 -4.06
N THR A 180 6.84 15.53 -4.78
CA THR A 180 5.63 16.37 -4.64
C THR A 180 4.42 15.48 -4.37
N ASP A 181 3.62 15.83 -3.34
CA ASP A 181 2.36 15.16 -3.02
C ASP A 181 2.53 13.63 -2.93
N PHE A 182 3.70 13.19 -2.44
CA PHE A 182 4.10 11.80 -2.61
C PHE A 182 3.34 10.80 -1.74
N ILE A 183 2.43 11.28 -0.88
CA ILE A 183 1.40 10.48 -0.22
C ILE A 183 0.06 11.20 -0.43
N PHE A 184 -0.81 10.66 -1.28
CA PHE A 184 -2.04 11.35 -1.64
C PHE A 184 -3.24 10.42 -1.78
N GLY A 185 -4.45 10.96 -1.63
CA GLY A 185 -5.72 10.23 -1.78
C GLY A 185 -6.67 10.33 -0.60
N PRO A 186 -7.81 9.60 -0.66
CA PRO A 186 -8.92 9.73 0.29
C PRO A 186 -8.97 8.73 1.44
N SER A 187 -8.13 7.67 1.46
CA SER A 187 -8.22 6.59 2.46
C SER A 187 -7.85 7.03 3.87
N THR A 188 -8.20 6.22 4.86
CA THR A 188 -7.62 6.31 6.21
C THR A 188 -6.32 5.51 6.24
N ALA A 189 -5.17 6.18 6.38
CA ALA A 189 -3.86 5.55 6.42
C ALA A 189 -3.08 5.92 7.68
N PHE A 190 -2.61 4.91 8.40
CA PHE A 190 -1.80 5.08 9.60
C PHE A 190 -0.36 4.67 9.33
N PHE A 191 0.54 5.62 9.51
CA PHE A 191 1.99 5.48 9.38
C PHE A 191 2.60 5.48 10.79
N GLU A 192 3.17 4.37 11.21
CA GLU A 192 3.80 4.22 12.52
C GLU A 192 5.30 3.93 12.38
N ASN A 193 6.14 4.70 13.06
CA ASN A 193 7.60 4.56 13.08
C ASN A 193 8.26 4.62 11.68
N CYS A 194 7.63 5.27 10.71
CA CYS A 194 8.15 5.34 9.36
C CYS A 194 9.18 6.47 9.19
N GLU A 195 10.12 6.29 8.26
CA GLU A 195 10.90 7.40 7.73
C GLU A 195 10.23 7.94 6.47
N ILE A 196 9.96 9.24 6.47
CA ILE A 196 9.31 9.98 5.38
C ILE A 196 10.34 10.96 4.82
N ARG A 197 10.87 10.67 3.62
CA ARG A 197 12.00 11.44 3.06
C ARG A 197 11.60 12.30 1.87
N SER A 198 11.80 13.60 2.00
CA SER A 198 11.55 14.57 0.93
C SER A 198 12.77 14.72 0.01
N LYS A 199 12.57 14.58 -1.29
CA LYS A 199 13.63 14.66 -2.32
C LYS A 199 13.70 16.02 -3.00
N THR A 200 12.73 16.91 -2.76
CA THR A 200 12.70 18.28 -3.27
C THR A 200 11.94 19.20 -2.32
N ASN A 201 12.08 20.51 -2.53
CA ASN A 201 11.28 21.55 -1.90
C ASN A 201 9.84 21.51 -2.44
N SER A 202 8.93 20.81 -1.72
CA SER A 202 7.53 20.63 -2.15
C SER A 202 6.62 20.22 -0.97
N TYR A 203 5.76 19.22 -1.16
CA TYR A 203 4.73 18.81 -0.21
C TYR A 203 4.82 17.30 0.06
N VAL A 204 4.72 16.92 1.34
CA VAL A 204 4.69 15.50 1.74
C VAL A 204 3.34 14.89 1.38
N THR A 205 2.25 15.48 1.85
CA THR A 205 0.90 14.91 1.69
C THR A 205 -0.03 15.78 0.85
N ALA A 206 -0.92 15.12 0.11
CA ALA A 206 -2.06 15.73 -0.57
C ALA A 206 -3.33 14.89 -0.30
N ALA A 207 -3.83 14.99 0.92
CA ALA A 207 -5.03 14.26 1.33
C ALA A 207 -6.29 14.77 0.62
N SER A 208 -7.23 13.85 0.39
CA SER A 208 -8.56 14.18 -0.15
C SER A 208 -9.69 13.49 0.66
N THR A 209 -9.48 13.36 1.95
CA THR A 209 -10.40 12.70 2.88
C THR A 209 -11.81 13.30 2.78
N PRO A 210 -12.86 12.51 2.54
CA PRO A 210 -14.24 13.00 2.47
C PRO A 210 -14.72 13.61 3.79
N LYS A 211 -15.77 14.42 3.71
CA LYS A 211 -16.36 15.13 4.85
C LYS A 211 -16.83 14.19 5.98
N ASP A 212 -17.41 13.07 5.61
CA ASP A 212 -17.99 12.07 6.49
C ASP A 212 -16.99 11.07 7.08
N ILE A 213 -15.76 11.04 6.56
CA ILE A 213 -14.65 10.23 7.07
C ILE A 213 -13.88 11.05 8.12
N ALA A 214 -13.92 10.62 9.37
CA ALA A 214 -13.38 11.38 10.49
C ALA A 214 -11.85 11.49 10.48
N VAL A 215 -11.15 10.42 10.07
CA VAL A 215 -9.69 10.29 10.10
C VAL A 215 -9.16 10.04 8.69
N GLY A 216 -8.21 10.84 8.25
CA GLY A 216 -7.45 10.65 7.00
C GLY A 216 -6.09 10.04 7.29
N TYR A 217 -5.02 10.80 7.07
CA TYR A 217 -3.67 10.35 7.34
C TYR A 217 -3.24 10.62 8.78
N VAL A 218 -2.63 9.61 9.40
CA VAL A 218 -2.05 9.69 10.73
C VAL A 218 -0.59 9.28 10.66
N PHE A 219 0.32 10.19 10.98
CA PHE A 219 1.74 9.91 11.13
C PHE A 219 2.08 9.93 12.63
N LYS A 220 2.55 8.81 13.17
CA LYS A 220 2.88 8.68 14.59
C LYS A 220 4.28 8.13 14.77
N ASN A 221 5.07 8.80 15.59
CA ASN A 221 6.46 8.45 15.85
C ASN A 221 7.31 8.35 14.57
N CYS A 222 6.94 9.06 13.52
CA CYS A 222 7.64 9.06 12.25
C CYS A 222 8.82 10.05 12.28
N ARG A 223 9.80 9.79 11.44
CA ARG A 223 10.93 10.69 11.22
C ARG A 223 10.83 11.32 9.83
N LEU A 224 10.73 12.64 9.77
CA LEU A 224 10.71 13.41 8.53
C LEU A 224 12.12 13.86 8.20
N THR A 225 12.66 13.35 7.10
CA THR A 225 14.02 13.63 6.62
C THR A 225 14.01 14.21 5.20
N ALA A 226 15.15 14.66 4.71
CA ALA A 226 15.26 15.20 3.36
C ALA A 226 16.61 14.90 2.72
N GLU A 227 16.66 15.01 1.40
CA GLU A 227 17.92 15.02 0.66
C GLU A 227 18.73 16.30 0.97
N PRO A 228 20.07 16.25 0.83
CA PRO A 228 20.91 17.43 0.97
C PRO A 228 20.43 18.59 0.07
N GLY A 229 20.33 19.80 0.64
CA GLY A 229 19.87 20.99 -0.10
C GLY A 229 18.36 21.20 -0.13
N VAL A 230 17.56 20.27 0.39
CA VAL A 230 16.12 20.43 0.57
C VAL A 230 15.85 21.10 1.91
N ASP A 231 15.18 22.27 1.90
CA ASP A 231 14.99 23.14 3.07
C ASP A 231 13.63 23.84 3.15
N LYS A 232 12.70 23.56 2.21
CA LYS A 232 11.40 24.26 2.08
C LYS A 232 10.27 23.30 1.79
N VAL A 233 9.98 22.38 2.71
CA VAL A 233 8.96 21.34 2.55
C VAL A 233 7.74 21.65 3.42
N TYR A 234 6.54 21.55 2.85
CA TYR A 234 5.30 21.57 3.61
C TYR A 234 4.92 20.14 4.06
N LEU A 235 4.33 20.00 5.23
CA LEU A 235 3.73 18.75 5.73
C LEU A 235 2.60 18.26 4.82
N GLY A 236 1.92 19.20 4.17
CA GLY A 236 0.91 18.86 3.20
C GLY A 236 0.06 20.03 2.72
N ARG A 237 -0.80 19.70 1.77
CA ARG A 237 -1.83 20.58 1.22
C ARG A 237 -3.11 19.81 0.89
N PRO A 238 -4.32 20.43 1.02
CA PRO A 238 -5.59 19.73 0.82
C PRO A 238 -5.91 19.60 -0.66
N TRP A 239 -5.82 18.37 -1.20
CA TRP A 239 -6.22 18.12 -2.60
C TRP A 239 -7.74 18.30 -2.80
N ARG A 240 -8.54 18.06 -1.75
CA ARG A 240 -9.98 18.29 -1.75
C ARG A 240 -10.39 18.95 -0.43
N PRO A 241 -11.56 19.61 -0.38
CA PRO A 241 -12.15 20.06 0.88
C PRO A 241 -12.24 18.89 1.90
N TYR A 242 -12.14 19.21 3.19
CA TYR A 242 -12.16 18.28 4.32
C TYR A 242 -10.96 17.35 4.43
N ALA A 243 -9.92 17.51 3.60
CA ALA A 243 -8.67 16.77 3.75
C ALA A 243 -8.20 16.72 5.20
N ALA A 244 -7.82 15.53 5.67
CA ALA A 244 -7.41 15.31 7.06
C ALA A 244 -6.03 14.66 7.14
N THR A 245 -5.12 15.31 7.87
CA THR A 245 -3.77 14.77 8.14
C THR A 245 -3.31 15.21 9.52
N VAL A 246 -2.74 14.28 10.29
CA VAL A 246 -2.21 14.59 11.62
C VAL A 246 -0.81 13.99 11.79
N PHE A 247 0.10 14.77 12.40
CA PHE A 247 1.41 14.31 12.83
C PHE A 247 1.47 14.30 14.36
N ILE A 248 1.86 13.16 14.95
CA ILE A 248 1.90 12.95 16.39
C ILE A 248 3.26 12.39 16.78
N ASN A 249 3.95 13.07 17.70
CA ASN A 249 5.25 12.67 18.24
C ASN A 249 6.29 12.37 17.14
N CYS A 250 6.25 13.12 16.05
CA CYS A 250 7.20 12.94 14.95
C CYS A 250 8.48 13.74 15.18
N GLU A 251 9.60 13.24 14.68
CA GLU A 251 10.84 14.00 14.58
C GLU A 251 10.87 14.70 13.22
N MET A 252 10.92 16.04 13.21
CA MET A 252 10.87 16.84 11.99
C MET A 252 12.19 17.58 11.77
N GLY A 253 12.88 17.23 10.67
CA GLY A 253 14.11 17.91 10.28
C GLY A 253 13.86 19.37 9.87
N LYS A 254 14.93 20.17 9.86
CA LYS A 254 14.93 21.60 9.54
C LYS A 254 14.34 21.98 8.16
N HIS A 255 14.18 21.00 7.29
CA HIS A 255 13.61 21.19 5.96
C HIS A 255 12.09 21.50 5.98
N ILE A 256 11.41 21.20 7.10
CA ILE A 256 9.99 21.52 7.26
C ILE A 256 9.84 23.03 7.48
N ARG A 257 9.03 23.66 6.62
CA ARG A 257 8.76 25.10 6.68
C ARG A 257 8.06 25.47 7.98
N PRO A 258 8.34 26.68 8.52
CA PRO A 258 7.66 27.19 9.72
C PRO A 258 6.14 27.16 9.60
N GLU A 259 5.59 27.52 8.43
CA GLU A 259 4.14 27.55 8.16
C GLU A 259 3.51 26.13 8.27
N GLY A 260 4.29 25.09 8.06
CA GLY A 260 3.92 23.68 8.11
C GLY A 260 2.99 23.23 6.98
N TRP A 261 1.95 23.98 6.67
CA TRP A 261 0.89 23.60 5.78
C TRP A 261 0.62 24.66 4.69
N HIS A 262 0.10 24.21 3.55
CA HIS A 262 -0.25 25.07 2.44
C HIS A 262 -1.72 24.85 2.04
N ASN A 263 -2.44 25.92 1.65
CA ASN A 263 -3.87 25.86 1.34
C ASN A 263 -4.20 25.51 -0.12
N TRP A 264 -3.23 25.07 -0.90
CA TRP A 264 -3.35 24.84 -2.36
C TRP A 264 -3.67 26.11 -3.18
N GLY A 265 -3.33 27.29 -2.68
CA GLY A 265 -3.71 28.57 -3.31
C GLY A 265 -5.20 28.91 -3.25
N ASN A 266 -5.96 28.23 -2.37
CA ASN A 266 -7.40 28.45 -2.19
C ASN A 266 -7.73 28.62 -0.70
N VAL A 267 -8.11 29.83 -0.30
CA VAL A 267 -8.45 30.19 1.08
C VAL A 267 -9.70 29.44 1.61
N GLU A 268 -10.58 28.97 0.74
CA GLU A 268 -11.75 28.19 1.17
C GLU A 268 -11.34 26.82 1.76
N ASN A 269 -10.19 26.31 1.35
CA ASN A 269 -9.63 25.09 1.92
C ASN A 269 -9.28 25.24 3.40
N GLU A 270 -8.89 26.45 3.83
CA GLU A 270 -8.53 26.72 5.24
C GLU A 270 -9.74 26.53 6.18
N LYS A 271 -10.96 26.73 5.68
CA LYS A 271 -12.21 26.57 6.45
C LYS A 271 -12.58 25.11 6.67
N THR A 272 -12.08 24.21 5.84
CA THR A 272 -12.51 22.81 5.81
C THR A 272 -11.39 21.80 6.11
N ALA A 273 -10.13 22.15 5.84
CA ALA A 273 -9.00 21.28 6.09
C ALA A 273 -8.90 20.93 7.60
N ARG A 274 -8.63 19.65 7.88
CA ARG A 274 -8.55 19.08 9.23
C ARG A 274 -7.11 18.65 9.51
N TYR A 275 -6.21 19.62 9.48
CA TYR A 275 -4.78 19.41 9.70
C TYR A 275 -4.40 19.67 11.14
N ALA A 276 -3.60 18.78 11.73
CA ALA A 276 -3.25 18.88 13.13
C ALA A 276 -1.86 18.32 13.46
N GLU A 277 -1.30 18.76 14.56
CA GLU A 277 -0.01 18.32 15.08
C GLU A 277 -0.07 18.17 16.60
N TYR A 278 0.77 17.26 17.16
CA TYR A 278 0.97 17.13 18.60
C TYR A 278 2.34 16.53 18.92
N GLY A 279 3.07 17.18 19.85
CA GLY A 279 4.22 16.58 20.51
C GLY A 279 5.43 16.28 19.61
N SER A 280 5.45 16.78 18.38
CA SER A 280 6.58 16.60 17.47
C SER A 280 7.81 17.38 17.93
N THR A 281 9.01 16.89 17.61
CA THR A 281 10.31 17.40 17.98
C THR A 281 11.19 17.67 16.77
N GLY A 282 12.38 18.26 16.99
CA GLY A 282 13.32 18.61 15.91
C GLY A 282 13.17 20.05 15.42
N GLU A 283 14.11 20.48 14.58
CA GLU A 283 14.20 21.90 14.15
C GLU A 283 13.00 22.35 13.29
N GLY A 284 12.33 21.42 12.60
CA GLY A 284 11.14 21.70 11.80
C GLY A 284 9.81 21.60 12.55
N ALA A 285 9.83 21.30 13.86
CA ALA A 285 8.63 21.09 14.66
C ALA A 285 8.04 22.30 15.40
N PRO A 286 8.72 23.47 15.55
CA PRO A 286 8.15 24.58 16.32
C PRO A 286 6.77 24.99 15.81
N ALA A 287 5.77 24.88 16.69
CA ALA A 287 4.37 25.15 16.33
C ALA A 287 4.02 26.66 16.31
N THR A 288 4.93 27.52 16.75
CA THR A 288 4.68 28.97 16.92
C THR A 288 4.35 29.69 15.60
N ASP A 289 4.93 29.23 14.51
CA ASP A 289 4.82 29.85 13.19
C ASP A 289 3.92 29.08 12.22
N ARG A 290 3.24 28.03 12.73
CA ARG A 290 2.26 27.28 11.92
C ARG A 290 1.09 28.16 11.48
N VAL A 291 0.56 27.88 10.30
CA VAL A 291 -0.66 28.54 9.83
C VAL A 291 -1.80 28.41 10.86
N LYS A 292 -2.56 29.48 11.06
CA LYS A 292 -3.58 29.57 12.12
C LYS A 292 -4.75 28.58 11.94
N TRP A 293 -4.97 28.09 10.73
CA TRP A 293 -6.04 27.13 10.42
C TRP A 293 -5.65 25.65 10.67
N ALA A 294 -4.37 25.37 10.93
CA ALA A 294 -3.93 24.06 11.41
C ALA A 294 -4.00 24.01 12.93
N LYS A 295 -4.43 22.87 13.46
CA LYS A 295 -4.71 22.70 14.89
C LYS A 295 -3.51 22.14 15.64
N GLN A 296 -3.17 22.74 16.77
CA GLN A 296 -2.33 22.10 17.78
C GLN A 296 -3.25 21.31 18.73
N LEU A 297 -3.11 19.97 18.76
CA LEU A 297 -3.95 19.11 19.58
C LEU A 297 -3.57 19.22 21.04
N THR A 298 -4.54 19.10 21.93
CA THR A 298 -4.32 18.85 23.35
C THR A 298 -3.88 17.39 23.56
N LYS A 299 -3.25 17.08 24.71
CA LYS A 299 -2.89 15.72 25.11
C LYS A 299 -4.09 14.76 25.04
N LYS A 300 -5.27 15.21 25.47
CA LYS A 300 -6.51 14.41 25.44
C LYS A 300 -6.96 14.09 24.00
N GLU A 301 -6.81 15.04 23.09
CA GLU A 301 -7.18 14.83 21.67
C GLU A 301 -6.16 13.91 20.99
N ALA A 302 -4.87 14.10 21.23
CA ALA A 302 -3.81 13.26 20.69
C ALA A 302 -3.90 11.81 21.16
N ALA A 303 -4.27 11.57 22.43
CA ALA A 303 -4.43 10.23 22.99
C ALA A 303 -5.50 9.39 22.30
N ARG A 304 -6.43 9.99 21.55
CA ARG A 304 -7.41 9.24 20.74
C ARG A 304 -6.75 8.43 19.62
N TYR A 305 -5.61 8.92 19.11
CA TYR A 305 -4.85 8.24 18.04
C TYR A 305 -3.94 7.11 18.56
N ASP A 306 -3.99 6.80 19.87
CA ASP A 306 -3.43 5.59 20.45
C ASP A 306 -4.35 4.38 20.26
N ASP A 307 -5.62 4.65 20.00
CA ASP A 307 -6.65 3.64 19.79
C ASP A 307 -6.92 3.41 18.29
N LEU A 308 -6.57 2.23 17.80
CA LEU A 308 -6.83 1.84 16.42
C LEU A 308 -8.33 1.82 16.08
N SER A 309 -9.21 1.59 17.08
CA SER A 309 -10.66 1.65 16.87
C SER A 309 -11.14 3.08 16.58
N TYR A 310 -10.44 4.08 17.09
CA TYR A 310 -10.70 5.48 16.74
C TYR A 310 -10.19 5.81 15.34
N ILE A 311 -8.98 5.37 14.99
CA ILE A 311 -8.38 5.61 13.68
C ILE A 311 -9.21 4.94 12.59
N TYR A 312 -9.58 3.68 12.80
CA TYR A 312 -10.32 2.88 11.83
C TYR A 312 -11.80 2.71 12.18
N LYS A 313 -12.45 3.79 12.52
CA LYS A 313 -13.80 3.87 13.09
C LYS A 313 -14.90 3.02 12.42
N MET A 314 -14.66 2.54 11.21
CA MET A 314 -15.62 1.69 10.47
C MET A 314 -15.54 0.20 10.82
N CYS A 315 -14.58 -0.24 11.65
CA CYS A 315 -14.43 -1.65 12.04
C CYS A 315 -13.56 -1.76 13.29
N SER A 316 -14.22 -1.89 14.42
CA SER A 316 -13.58 -1.95 15.76
C SER A 316 -12.73 -3.21 15.99
N ASP A 317 -12.83 -4.23 15.14
CA ASP A 317 -12.19 -5.53 15.28
C ASP A 317 -10.91 -5.72 14.44
N TRP A 318 -10.66 -4.84 13.47
CA TRP A 318 -9.44 -4.96 12.66
C TRP A 318 -8.23 -4.39 13.40
N LYS A 319 -7.30 -5.28 13.71
CA LYS A 319 -5.97 -4.95 14.22
C LYS A 319 -4.94 -5.43 13.20
N PRO A 320 -4.19 -4.51 12.57
CA PRO A 320 -3.12 -4.92 11.69
C PRO A 320 -2.11 -5.78 12.46
N ALA A 321 -1.72 -6.90 11.89
CA ALA A 321 -0.67 -7.73 12.46
C ALA A 321 0.68 -6.99 12.34
N LYS A 322 1.36 -6.80 13.46
CA LYS A 322 2.74 -6.26 13.50
C LYS A 322 3.75 -7.36 13.21
#